data_ec7f594297eb23856ec8d42a82851e73
#
_entry.id   ec7f594297eb23856ec8d42a82851e73
#
_cell.length_a   1.000
_cell.length_b   1.000
_cell.length_c   1.000
_cell.angle_alpha   90.00
_cell.angle_beta   90.00
_cell.angle_gamma   90.00
#
_symmetry.space_group_name_H-M   'P 1'
#
loop_
_entity.id
_entity.type
_entity.pdbx_description
1 polymer ?
#
loop_
_entity_poly.entity_id
_entity_poly.type
_entity_poly.pdbx_seq_one_letter_code
_entity_poly.pdbx_strand_id
1 'polypeptide(L)'
;MPLPFRSWRPALAGPVAALLLTAACGRDSGSARVINIVTAPPGGSWYVIGGTLASIINDAVPGVQAVAEVSGGAEENVRLVGTGQSNLGFVISKTALQGYQGEAPFAQPFATLRMLLSNLDIGRINVVVLEGSPLGNVCDLKGRRVGVGPSGHGSLANLREIFGAGCGFTFDDIAPIYLPYDQALSALGDGRLDAAVLYVSPPIPAISEFGATRRFRLLPLTESARDAVVATYPYYLKTTIPAGAYTGVTADVPVVGTSNGLMVTADLPADLVYQITKATFDQLERFRGSYPTIAGFTLEVAPKGGLIPYHEGAIRYYRERGVWPEPGAVTR
;
A
#
# COMPACT_ATOMS: atom_id res chain seq x y z
N MET A 1 -46.15 -69.21 39.50
CA MET A 1 -47.59 -69.00 39.54
C MET A 1 -47.94 -67.79 38.69
N PRO A 2 -48.74 -67.99 37.65
CA PRO A 2 -49.10 -66.93 36.70
C PRO A 2 -50.47 -66.32 37.07
N LEU A 3 -50.79 -65.09 36.60
CA LEU A 3 -52.16 -64.63 36.33
C LEU A 3 -52.21 -63.15 36.04
N PRO A 4 -53.21 -62.65 35.34
CA PRO A 4 -53.44 -62.82 33.87
C PRO A 4 -53.62 -61.44 33.15
N PHE A 5 -53.66 -61.52 31.86
CA PHE A 5 -54.08 -60.54 30.88
C PHE A 5 -55.41 -59.84 31.19
N ARG A 6 -55.48 -58.56 30.93
CA ARG A 6 -56.75 -57.87 30.66
C ARG A 6 -56.60 -56.93 29.48
N SER A 7 -57.13 -57.36 28.38
CA SER A 7 -57.36 -56.64 27.13
C SER A 7 -58.38 -55.51 27.30
N TRP A 8 -58.09 -54.37 26.77
CA TRP A 8 -59.16 -53.42 26.38
C TRP A 8 -58.81 -52.79 25.04
N ARG A 9 -59.69 -52.93 24.12
CA ARG A 9 -59.72 -52.40 22.74
C ARG A 9 -60.74 -51.22 22.72
N PRO A 10 -60.90 -50.50 21.57
CA PRO A 10 -60.38 -49.18 21.24
C PRO A 10 -61.48 -48.17 21.10
N ALA A 11 -61.17 -46.89 21.13
CA ALA A 11 -62.05 -45.83 20.66
C ALA A 11 -61.39 -45.06 19.54
N LEU A 12 -62.05 -45.16 18.41
CA LEU A 12 -61.78 -44.37 17.18
C LEU A 12 -62.20 -42.91 17.43
N ALA A 13 -61.28 -41.98 17.24
CA ALA A 13 -61.63 -40.58 16.99
C ALA A 13 -60.71 -40.05 15.89
N GLY A 14 -61.36 -39.54 14.85
CA GLY A 14 -60.75 -39.21 13.57
C GLY A 14 -59.82 -38.02 13.51
N PRO A 15 -59.16 -37.79 12.36
CA PRO A 15 -58.12 -36.79 12.20
C PRO A 15 -58.70 -35.41 11.88
N VAL A 16 -58.35 -34.43 12.67
CA VAL A 16 -58.44 -33.02 12.27
C VAL A 16 -57.03 -32.63 11.74
N ALA A 17 -56.92 -32.64 10.45
CA ALA A 17 -55.73 -32.11 9.75
C ALA A 17 -55.76 -30.59 9.83
N ALA A 18 -54.99 -30.01 10.76
CA ALA A 18 -54.69 -28.59 10.76
C ALA A 18 -53.46 -28.39 9.87
N LEU A 19 -53.66 -27.98 8.61
CA LEU A 19 -52.61 -27.44 7.75
C LEU A 19 -52.14 -26.10 8.31
N LEU A 20 -51.06 -26.11 9.08
CA LEU A 20 -50.26 -24.94 9.39
C LEU A 20 -49.32 -24.69 8.20
N LEU A 21 -49.73 -23.79 7.29
CA LEU A 21 -48.82 -23.16 6.33
C LEU A 21 -47.87 -22.27 7.12
N THR A 22 -46.74 -22.81 7.53
CA THR A 22 -45.58 -22.00 7.93
C THR A 22 -44.97 -21.44 6.66
N ALA A 23 -45.31 -20.21 6.32
CA ALA A 23 -44.52 -19.37 5.43
C ALA A 23 -43.14 -19.17 6.10
N ALA A 24 -42.22 -20.08 5.84
CA ALA A 24 -40.82 -19.90 6.14
C ALA A 24 -40.33 -18.81 5.17
N CYS A 25 -40.37 -17.53 5.62
CA CYS A 25 -39.47 -16.54 5.07
C CYS A 25 -38.05 -17.02 5.32
N GLY A 26 -37.54 -17.79 4.39
CA GLY A 26 -36.14 -18.10 4.30
C GLY A 26 -35.38 -16.76 4.08
N ARG A 27 -34.96 -16.10 5.16
CA ARG A 27 -33.80 -15.27 5.08
C ARG A 27 -32.67 -16.22 4.74
N ASP A 28 -32.28 -16.24 3.48
CA ASP A 28 -30.94 -16.71 3.11
C ASP A 28 -29.95 -15.90 3.94
N SER A 29 -29.60 -16.41 5.10
CA SER A 29 -28.38 -16.02 5.81
C SER A 29 -27.21 -16.63 5.04
N GLY A 30 -27.03 -16.22 3.80
CA GLY A 30 -25.81 -16.47 3.06
C GLY A 30 -24.65 -16.01 3.96
N SER A 31 -23.75 -16.91 4.30
CA SER A 31 -22.54 -16.54 5.05
C SER A 31 -21.87 -15.37 4.36
N ALA A 32 -21.60 -14.30 5.12
CA ALA A 32 -20.92 -13.14 4.59
C ALA A 32 -19.62 -13.58 3.91
N ARG A 33 -19.36 -13.06 2.72
CA ARG A 33 -18.12 -13.34 1.99
C ARG A 33 -16.96 -12.64 2.71
N VAL A 34 -15.98 -13.40 3.19
CA VAL A 34 -14.79 -12.83 3.83
C VAL A 34 -13.86 -12.27 2.75
N ILE A 35 -13.37 -11.06 2.97
CA ILE A 35 -12.39 -10.37 2.14
C ILE A 35 -11.18 -10.01 3.02
N ASN A 36 -10.09 -10.71 2.80
CA ASN A 36 -8.83 -10.49 3.51
C ASN A 36 -8.01 -9.41 2.81
N ILE A 37 -7.50 -8.44 3.59
CA ILE A 37 -6.70 -7.31 3.14
C ILE A 37 -5.35 -7.38 3.83
N VAL A 38 -4.31 -7.84 3.15
CA VAL A 38 -2.95 -7.90 3.71
C VAL A 38 -2.30 -6.54 3.68
N THR A 39 -1.67 -6.16 4.79
CA THR A 39 -1.21 -4.80 5.07
C THR A 39 0.31 -4.72 5.25
N ALA A 40 0.78 -4.53 6.46
CA ALA A 40 2.18 -4.43 6.88
C ALA A 40 2.28 -4.75 8.38
N PRO A 41 3.49 -4.80 8.96
CA PRO A 41 3.65 -4.92 10.41
C PRO A 41 2.96 -3.78 11.17
N PRO A 42 2.50 -4.03 12.40
CA PRO A 42 1.96 -3.00 13.28
C PRO A 42 2.95 -1.83 13.43
N GLY A 43 2.43 -0.59 13.44
CA GLY A 43 3.23 0.63 13.43
C GLY A 43 3.50 1.19 12.03
N GLY A 44 3.27 0.42 10.96
CA GLY A 44 3.29 0.90 9.58
C GLY A 44 1.99 1.61 9.18
N SER A 45 2.07 2.55 8.23
CA SER A 45 0.90 3.27 7.72
C SER A 45 -0.16 2.34 7.12
N TRP A 46 0.26 1.33 6.37
CA TRP A 46 -0.65 0.39 5.71
C TRP A 46 -1.50 -0.42 6.69
N TYR A 47 -0.98 -0.70 7.90
CA TYR A 47 -1.77 -1.35 8.94
C TYR A 47 -2.99 -0.52 9.37
N VAL A 48 -2.79 0.78 9.59
CA VAL A 48 -3.86 1.72 9.96
C VAL A 48 -4.82 1.96 8.80
N ILE A 49 -4.28 2.22 7.61
CA ILE A 49 -5.06 2.47 6.39
C ILE A 49 -5.91 1.24 6.04
N GLY A 50 -5.33 0.03 6.16
CA GLY A 50 -6.03 -1.22 5.88
C GLY A 50 -7.18 -1.50 6.85
N GLY A 51 -6.98 -1.19 8.15
CA GLY A 51 -8.07 -1.27 9.13
C GLY A 51 -9.23 -0.33 8.81
N THR A 52 -8.93 0.89 8.38
CA THR A 52 -9.95 1.84 7.95
C THR A 52 -10.66 1.37 6.67
N LEU A 53 -9.91 0.85 5.69
CA LEU A 53 -10.49 0.30 4.46
C LEU A 53 -11.43 -0.88 4.77
N ALA A 54 -11.03 -1.80 5.64
CA ALA A 54 -11.86 -2.92 6.07
C ALA A 54 -13.16 -2.43 6.71
N SER A 55 -13.09 -1.41 7.58
CA SER A 55 -14.28 -0.81 8.18
C SER A 55 -15.20 -0.15 7.14
N ILE A 56 -14.64 0.57 6.17
CA ILE A 56 -15.41 1.18 5.07
C ILE A 56 -16.16 0.11 4.26
N ILE A 57 -15.48 -0.99 3.92
CA ILE A 57 -16.08 -2.10 3.17
C ILE A 57 -17.22 -2.74 4.00
N ASN A 58 -16.98 -3.00 5.28
CA ASN A 58 -17.98 -3.60 6.17
C ASN A 58 -19.23 -2.74 6.33
N ASP A 59 -19.05 -1.42 6.34
CA ASP A 59 -20.17 -0.48 6.49
C ASP A 59 -20.98 -0.32 5.19
N ALA A 60 -20.34 -0.44 4.01
CA ALA A 60 -20.92 -0.02 2.74
C ALA A 60 -21.19 -1.16 1.74
N VAL A 61 -20.60 -2.35 1.91
CA VAL A 61 -20.75 -3.46 0.94
C VAL A 61 -21.56 -4.60 1.57
N PRO A 62 -22.85 -4.74 1.24
CA PRO A 62 -23.72 -5.77 1.83
C PRO A 62 -23.20 -7.19 1.57
N GLY A 63 -23.30 -8.05 2.58
CA GLY A 63 -22.91 -9.46 2.47
C GLY A 63 -21.39 -9.71 2.42
N VAL A 64 -20.58 -8.69 2.75
CA VAL A 64 -19.12 -8.78 2.82
C VAL A 64 -18.65 -8.55 4.25
N GLN A 65 -17.65 -9.31 4.67
CA GLN A 65 -16.88 -9.09 5.89
C GLN A 65 -15.41 -8.91 5.52
N ALA A 66 -14.94 -7.68 5.53
CA ALA A 66 -13.53 -7.36 5.29
C ALA A 66 -12.72 -7.41 6.58
N VAL A 67 -11.51 -7.98 6.51
CA VAL A 67 -10.57 -8.11 7.63
C VAL A 67 -9.19 -7.63 7.17
N ALA A 68 -8.60 -6.70 7.92
CA ALA A 68 -7.21 -6.29 7.70
C ALA A 68 -6.28 -7.26 8.44
N GLU A 69 -5.31 -7.82 7.71
CA GLU A 69 -4.35 -8.79 8.23
C GLU A 69 -2.94 -8.20 8.23
N VAL A 70 -2.18 -8.54 9.27
CA VAL A 70 -0.75 -8.22 9.36
C VAL A 70 0.03 -9.07 8.35
N SER A 71 1.04 -8.48 7.73
CA SER A 71 1.98 -9.18 6.85
C SER A 71 3.39 -8.60 6.99
N GLY A 72 4.37 -9.22 6.34
CA GLY A 72 5.74 -8.71 6.21
C GLY A 72 5.91 -7.57 5.21
N GLY A 73 4.84 -7.13 4.53
CA GLY A 73 4.84 -6.00 3.59
C GLY A 73 4.75 -6.42 2.12
N ALA A 74 5.18 -5.53 1.21
CA ALA A 74 4.86 -5.60 -0.21
C ALA A 74 5.16 -6.94 -0.89
N GLU A 75 6.30 -7.56 -0.63
CA GLU A 75 6.68 -8.83 -1.29
C GLU A 75 5.81 -10.00 -0.82
N GLU A 76 5.53 -10.08 0.48
CA GLU A 76 4.63 -11.10 1.02
C GLU A 76 3.21 -10.88 0.53
N ASN A 77 2.74 -9.62 0.49
CA ASN A 77 1.42 -9.27 -0.02
C ASN A 77 1.24 -9.72 -1.48
N VAL A 78 2.26 -9.51 -2.33
CA VAL A 78 2.25 -10.00 -3.71
C VAL A 78 2.09 -11.52 -3.77
N ARG A 79 2.81 -12.27 -2.92
CA ARG A 79 2.66 -13.73 -2.86
C ARG A 79 1.27 -14.15 -2.39
N LEU A 80 0.77 -13.55 -1.32
CA LEU A 80 -0.53 -13.90 -0.73
C LEU A 80 -1.69 -13.62 -1.69
N VAL A 81 -1.69 -12.44 -2.35
CA VAL A 81 -2.73 -12.10 -3.33
C VAL A 81 -2.55 -12.88 -4.63
N GLY A 82 -1.31 -13.03 -5.11
CA GLY A 82 -1.00 -13.74 -6.34
C GLY A 82 -1.30 -15.24 -6.30
N THR A 83 -1.29 -15.84 -5.10
CA THR A 83 -1.65 -17.25 -4.88
C THR A 83 -3.11 -17.44 -4.43
N GLY A 84 -3.88 -16.35 -4.30
CA GLY A 84 -5.28 -16.38 -3.86
C GLY A 84 -5.46 -16.65 -2.35
N GLN A 85 -4.38 -16.60 -1.55
CA GLN A 85 -4.45 -16.74 -0.09
C GLN A 85 -5.04 -15.49 0.57
N SER A 86 -4.94 -14.33 -0.09
CA SER A 86 -5.62 -13.10 0.28
C SER A 86 -6.30 -12.47 -0.94
N ASN A 87 -7.27 -11.60 -0.69
CA ASN A 87 -8.06 -11.00 -1.76
C ASN A 87 -7.50 -9.65 -2.22
N LEU A 88 -7.08 -8.81 -1.27
CA LEU A 88 -6.52 -7.49 -1.49
C LEU A 88 -5.19 -7.37 -0.74
N GLY A 89 -4.31 -6.48 -1.21
CA GLY A 89 -3.05 -6.23 -0.53
C GLY A 89 -2.45 -4.88 -0.90
N PHE A 90 -1.85 -4.23 0.09
CA PHE A 90 -1.04 -3.04 -0.17
C PHE A 90 0.24 -3.42 -0.89
N VAL A 91 0.68 -2.59 -1.82
CA VAL A 91 1.83 -2.90 -2.65
C VAL A 91 2.57 -1.64 -3.09
N ILE A 92 3.89 -1.76 -3.26
CA ILE A 92 4.71 -0.81 -4.01
C ILE A 92 4.57 -1.17 -5.50
N SER A 93 4.29 -0.21 -6.37
CA SER A 93 4.05 -0.47 -7.80
C SER A 93 5.17 -1.26 -8.47
N LYS A 94 6.44 -1.01 -8.12
CA LYS A 94 7.60 -1.80 -8.55
C LYS A 94 7.44 -3.28 -8.18
N THR A 95 7.12 -3.56 -6.92
CA THR A 95 6.98 -4.93 -6.41
C THR A 95 5.80 -5.65 -7.07
N ALA A 96 4.70 -4.92 -7.35
CA ALA A 96 3.58 -5.45 -8.12
C ALA A 96 4.00 -5.86 -9.54
N LEU A 97 4.78 -5.00 -10.22
CA LEU A 97 5.31 -5.29 -11.57
C LEU A 97 6.21 -6.51 -11.55
N GLN A 98 7.18 -6.57 -10.62
CA GLN A 98 8.08 -7.72 -10.47
C GLN A 98 7.31 -9.03 -10.22
N GLY A 99 6.32 -9.00 -9.33
CA GLY A 99 5.46 -10.15 -9.07
C GLY A 99 4.63 -10.57 -10.28
N TYR A 100 4.07 -9.62 -11.00
CA TYR A 100 3.29 -9.87 -12.21
C TYR A 100 4.12 -10.49 -13.34
N GLN A 101 5.38 -10.07 -13.48
CA GLN A 101 6.33 -10.54 -14.49
C GLN A 101 7.12 -11.80 -14.07
N GLY A 102 7.13 -12.12 -12.77
CA GLY A 102 7.96 -13.22 -12.24
C GLY A 102 9.44 -12.85 -12.14
N GLU A 103 9.73 -11.56 -11.99
CA GLU A 103 11.09 -11.07 -11.79
C GLU A 103 11.49 -11.16 -10.31
N ALA A 104 12.79 -11.23 -10.05
CA ALA A 104 13.31 -11.28 -8.68
C ALA A 104 12.71 -10.18 -7.79
N PRO A 105 12.29 -10.49 -6.57
CA PRO A 105 12.55 -11.71 -5.79
C PRO A 105 11.50 -12.84 -5.98
N PHE A 106 10.72 -12.82 -7.04
CA PHE A 106 9.70 -13.82 -7.35
C PHE A 106 10.24 -14.85 -8.34
N ALA A 107 9.93 -16.15 -8.09
CA ALA A 107 10.41 -17.25 -8.92
C ALA A 107 9.51 -17.53 -10.14
N GLN A 108 8.30 -16.96 -10.15
CA GLN A 108 7.30 -17.17 -11.19
C GLN A 108 6.34 -15.98 -11.26
N PRO A 109 5.71 -15.73 -12.42
CA PRO A 109 4.73 -14.67 -12.58
C PRO A 109 3.41 -14.97 -11.84
N PHE A 110 2.86 -13.94 -11.21
CA PHE A 110 1.51 -13.97 -10.64
C PHE A 110 0.54 -13.23 -11.58
N ALA A 111 0.14 -13.88 -12.66
CA ALA A 111 -0.68 -13.28 -13.72
C ALA A 111 -2.10 -12.89 -13.28
N THR A 112 -2.55 -13.33 -12.11
CA THR A 112 -3.84 -12.97 -11.50
C THR A 112 -3.83 -11.63 -10.80
N LEU A 113 -2.67 -11.00 -10.58
CA LEU A 113 -2.59 -9.69 -9.93
C LEU A 113 -3.25 -8.60 -10.78
N ARG A 114 -4.03 -7.74 -10.12
CA ARG A 114 -4.64 -6.55 -10.72
C ARG A 114 -4.48 -5.37 -9.76
N MET A 115 -4.38 -4.16 -10.28
CA MET A 115 -4.52 -2.96 -9.46
C MET A 115 -5.99 -2.68 -9.16
N LEU A 116 -6.27 -2.28 -7.94
CA LEU A 116 -7.53 -1.65 -7.57
C LEU A 116 -7.38 -0.13 -7.62
N LEU A 117 -6.32 0.39 -7.04
CA LEU A 117 -5.94 1.80 -7.07
C LEU A 117 -4.41 1.95 -7.00
N SER A 118 -3.89 3.02 -7.58
CA SER A 118 -2.49 3.44 -7.52
C SER A 118 -2.37 4.84 -6.90
N ASN A 119 -1.14 5.31 -6.72
CA ASN A 119 -0.84 6.65 -6.18
C ASN A 119 -1.54 6.94 -4.84
N LEU A 120 -1.75 5.89 -4.03
CA LEU A 120 -2.29 6.03 -2.69
C LEU A 120 -1.41 6.97 -1.85
N ASP A 121 -0.11 6.69 -1.88
CA ASP A 121 0.94 7.60 -1.44
C ASP A 121 2.18 7.39 -2.32
N ILE A 122 3.19 8.23 -2.16
CA ILE A 122 4.44 8.14 -2.90
C ILE A 122 5.60 8.00 -1.91
N GLY A 123 6.23 6.82 -1.92
CA GLY A 123 7.51 6.63 -1.24
C GLY A 123 8.59 7.43 -1.97
N ARG A 124 9.31 8.30 -1.26
CA ARG A 124 10.31 9.23 -1.81
C ARG A 124 11.66 9.02 -1.16
N ILE A 125 12.72 9.31 -1.90
CA ILE A 125 14.03 9.43 -1.29
C ILE A 125 14.09 10.73 -0.48
N ASN A 126 14.34 10.61 0.83
CA ASN A 126 14.56 11.73 1.74
C ASN A 126 16.03 11.68 2.18
N VAL A 127 16.84 12.62 1.75
CA VAL A 127 18.26 12.72 2.13
C VAL A 127 18.42 13.88 3.09
N VAL A 128 18.60 13.54 4.36
CA VAL A 128 18.72 14.50 5.47
C VAL A 128 20.19 14.81 5.71
N VAL A 129 20.52 16.10 5.76
CA VAL A 129 21.83 16.61 6.16
C VAL A 129 21.68 17.72 7.18
N LEU A 130 22.68 17.98 8.03
CA LEU A 130 22.67 19.15 8.90
C LEU A 130 22.67 20.46 8.08
N GLU A 131 22.08 21.52 8.59
CA GLU A 131 21.94 22.82 7.88
C GLU A 131 23.27 23.35 7.35
N GLY A 132 24.36 23.21 8.12
CA GLY A 132 25.72 23.64 7.75
C GLY A 132 26.48 22.69 6.82
N SER A 133 25.87 21.61 6.34
CA SER A 133 26.53 20.66 5.44
C SER A 133 26.92 21.32 4.11
N PRO A 134 28.11 21.03 3.56
CA PRO A 134 28.53 21.54 2.25
C PRO A 134 27.85 20.84 1.06
N LEU A 135 27.09 19.74 1.31
CA LEU A 135 26.43 18.96 0.26
C LEU A 135 25.24 19.74 -0.32
N GLY A 136 25.18 19.89 -1.63
CA GLY A 136 24.13 20.64 -2.34
C GLY A 136 23.02 19.79 -2.92
N ASN A 137 23.33 18.53 -3.28
CA ASN A 137 22.39 17.60 -3.88
C ASN A 137 22.75 16.13 -3.55
N VAL A 138 21.87 15.19 -3.91
CA VAL A 138 22.06 13.76 -3.61
C VAL A 138 23.34 13.18 -4.22
N CYS A 139 23.78 13.68 -5.38
CA CYS A 139 24.97 13.14 -6.03
C CYS A 139 26.29 13.54 -5.33
N ASP A 140 26.24 14.49 -4.39
CA ASP A 140 27.39 14.88 -3.57
C ASP A 140 27.68 13.87 -2.44
N LEU A 141 26.88 12.81 -2.31
CA LEU A 141 27.08 11.74 -1.33
C LEU A 141 28.29 10.86 -1.62
N LYS A 142 28.84 10.90 -2.83
CA LYS A 142 30.04 10.12 -3.18
C LYS A 142 31.18 10.43 -2.23
N GLY A 143 31.81 9.38 -1.66
CA GLY A 143 32.89 9.47 -0.67
C GLY A 143 32.43 9.85 0.75
N ARG A 144 31.12 9.92 1.03
CA ARG A 144 30.57 10.33 2.34
C ARG A 144 30.14 9.15 3.20
N ARG A 145 30.03 9.40 4.52
CA ARG A 145 29.48 8.46 5.49
C ARG A 145 27.96 8.60 5.46
N VAL A 146 27.28 7.59 4.93
CA VAL A 146 25.84 7.67 4.65
C VAL A 146 25.08 6.60 5.40
N GLY A 147 24.13 7.01 6.24
CA GLY A 147 23.13 6.11 6.83
C GLY A 147 22.13 5.72 5.74
N VAL A 148 22.10 4.44 5.35
CA VAL A 148 21.30 3.95 4.20
C VAL A 148 20.05 3.17 4.61
N GLY A 149 19.74 3.10 5.90
CA GLY A 149 18.65 2.31 6.45
C GLY A 149 19.10 0.93 6.94
N PRO A 150 18.19 0.11 7.49
CA PRO A 150 18.53 -1.20 8.04
C PRO A 150 19.03 -2.18 6.98
N SER A 151 19.94 -3.07 7.37
CA SER A 151 20.39 -4.16 6.51
C SER A 151 19.22 -5.06 6.11
N GLY A 152 19.16 -5.45 4.83
CA GLY A 152 18.10 -6.30 4.29
C GLY A 152 16.76 -5.58 4.05
N HIS A 153 16.67 -4.28 4.30
CA HIS A 153 15.44 -3.53 4.05
C HIS A 153 15.24 -3.28 2.54
N GLY A 154 14.01 -3.46 2.06
CA GLY A 154 13.67 -3.33 0.62
C GLY A 154 14.01 -1.97 0.02
N SER A 155 14.08 -0.90 0.81
CA SER A 155 14.47 0.44 0.36
C SER A 155 15.91 0.50 -0.18
N LEU A 156 16.81 -0.41 0.24
CA LEU A 156 18.19 -0.43 -0.25
C LEU A 156 18.29 -0.65 -1.76
N ALA A 157 17.37 -1.43 -2.32
CA ALA A 157 17.26 -1.61 -3.77
C ALA A 157 16.96 -0.29 -4.48
N ASN A 158 16.00 0.48 -3.94
CA ASN A 158 15.64 1.78 -4.48
C ASN A 158 16.82 2.76 -4.41
N LEU A 159 17.56 2.77 -3.30
CA LEU A 159 18.75 3.66 -3.19
C LEU A 159 19.84 3.29 -4.19
N ARG A 160 20.12 1.98 -4.41
CA ARG A 160 21.11 1.54 -5.42
C ARG A 160 20.70 1.98 -6.83
N GLU A 161 19.42 1.86 -7.17
CA GLU A 161 18.90 2.30 -8.46
C GLU A 161 19.01 3.80 -8.66
N ILE A 162 18.61 4.59 -7.63
CA ILE A 162 18.67 6.06 -7.70
C ILE A 162 20.12 6.55 -7.76
N PHE A 163 21.02 6.00 -6.95
CA PHE A 163 22.42 6.39 -6.96
C PHE A 163 23.11 5.98 -8.28
N GLY A 164 22.84 4.76 -8.75
CA GLY A 164 23.43 4.26 -9.99
C GLY A 164 22.96 5.04 -11.22
N ALA A 165 21.67 5.06 -11.48
CA ALA A 165 21.12 5.70 -12.67
C ALA A 165 21.17 7.23 -12.59
N GLY A 166 20.88 7.80 -11.43
CA GLY A 166 20.79 9.26 -11.27
C GLY A 166 22.13 9.95 -11.07
N CYS A 167 23.04 9.32 -10.34
CA CYS A 167 24.30 9.97 -9.91
C CYS A 167 25.56 9.24 -10.36
N GLY A 168 25.47 8.07 -10.99
CA GLY A 168 26.62 7.34 -11.52
C GLY A 168 27.57 6.79 -10.45
N PHE A 169 27.07 6.52 -9.23
CA PHE A 169 27.87 5.91 -8.17
C PHE A 169 27.10 4.74 -7.50
N THR A 170 27.82 3.85 -6.85
CA THR A 170 27.27 2.68 -6.15
C THR A 170 27.48 2.80 -4.64
N PHE A 171 27.04 1.81 -3.89
CA PHE A 171 27.32 1.75 -2.45
C PHE A 171 28.82 1.59 -2.13
N ASP A 172 29.65 1.10 -3.08
CA ASP A 172 31.10 0.99 -2.92
C ASP A 172 31.81 2.36 -3.02
N ASP A 173 31.12 3.35 -3.60
CA ASP A 173 31.60 4.73 -3.71
C ASP A 173 31.25 5.61 -2.51
N ILE A 174 30.58 5.09 -1.50
CA ILE A 174 30.24 5.75 -0.23
C ILE A 174 30.74 4.90 0.94
N ALA A 175 30.67 5.42 2.18
CA ALA A 175 30.79 4.60 3.38
C ALA A 175 29.36 4.32 3.93
N PRO A 176 28.69 3.22 3.49
CA PRO A 176 27.33 2.96 3.87
C PRO A 176 27.26 2.43 5.30
N ILE A 177 26.38 3.00 6.11
CA ILE A 177 26.15 2.59 7.49
C ILE A 177 24.69 2.14 7.62
N TYR A 178 24.51 0.87 7.98
CA TYR A 178 23.21 0.21 8.06
C TYR A 178 22.64 0.38 9.46
N LEU A 179 21.71 1.31 9.62
CA LEU A 179 21.06 1.64 10.87
C LEU A 179 19.55 1.81 10.67
N PRO A 180 18.71 1.52 11.68
CA PRO A 180 17.34 2.02 11.75
C PRO A 180 17.31 3.54 11.56
N TYR A 181 16.22 4.07 11.01
CA TYR A 181 16.14 5.47 10.61
C TYR A 181 16.34 6.48 11.75
N ASP A 182 15.77 6.19 12.92
CA ASP A 182 15.95 6.99 14.15
C ASP A 182 17.42 7.02 14.60
N GLN A 183 18.10 5.88 14.56
CA GLN A 183 19.52 5.76 14.90
C GLN A 183 20.41 6.45 13.86
N ALA A 184 20.06 6.38 12.57
CA ALA A 184 20.80 7.08 11.52
C ALA A 184 20.67 8.60 11.69
N LEU A 185 19.48 9.11 12.01
CA LEU A 185 19.28 10.54 12.29
C LEU A 185 20.01 10.97 13.56
N SER A 186 20.01 10.16 14.62
CA SER A 186 20.82 10.43 15.82
C SER A 186 22.30 10.50 15.50
N ALA A 187 22.84 9.51 14.73
CA ALA A 187 24.23 9.49 14.32
C ALA A 187 24.61 10.68 13.42
N LEU A 188 23.68 11.17 12.58
CA LEU A 188 23.83 12.41 11.83
C LEU A 188 23.93 13.63 12.76
N GLY A 189 23.04 13.72 13.75
CA GLY A 189 23.04 14.78 14.74
C GLY A 189 24.34 14.86 15.57
N ASP A 190 24.98 13.73 15.81
CA ASP A 190 26.25 13.58 16.50
C ASP A 190 27.48 13.79 15.59
N GLY A 191 27.30 14.07 14.30
CA GLY A 191 28.40 14.23 13.32
C GLY A 191 29.14 12.92 12.95
N ARG A 192 28.57 11.76 13.29
CA ARG A 192 29.11 10.44 12.91
C ARG A 192 28.76 10.06 11.47
N LEU A 193 27.70 10.67 10.91
CA LEU A 193 27.29 10.58 9.52
C LEU A 193 27.36 11.97 8.85
N ASP A 194 27.54 11.97 7.54
CA ASP A 194 27.45 13.17 6.70
C ASP A 194 26.02 13.35 6.14
N ALA A 195 25.30 12.26 5.97
CA ALA A 195 23.88 12.23 5.58
C ALA A 195 23.17 11.00 6.13
N ALA A 196 21.83 11.12 6.31
CA ALA A 196 20.94 10.00 6.54
C ALA A 196 19.92 9.92 5.39
N VAL A 197 19.78 8.75 4.78
CA VAL A 197 18.89 8.51 3.64
C VAL A 197 17.74 7.61 4.06
N LEU A 198 16.51 8.09 3.85
CA LEU A 198 15.29 7.39 4.17
C LEU A 198 14.42 7.30 2.91
N TYR A 199 13.99 6.09 2.55
CA TYR A 199 13.05 5.92 1.45
C TYR A 199 11.64 5.66 2.01
N VAL A 200 10.87 6.73 2.12
CA VAL A 200 9.60 6.77 2.87
C VAL A 200 8.63 7.79 2.29
N SER A 201 7.35 7.68 2.63
CA SER A 201 6.33 8.70 2.30
C SER A 201 6.32 9.80 3.37
N PRO A 202 6.75 11.03 3.07
CA PRO A 202 6.74 12.15 4.02
C PRO A 202 5.30 12.66 4.28
N PRO A 203 5.02 13.23 5.49
CA PRO A 203 5.95 13.36 6.62
C PRO A 203 6.07 12.08 7.44
N ILE A 204 7.25 11.87 8.06
CA ILE A 204 7.46 10.79 9.02
C ILE A 204 7.89 11.31 10.39
N PRO A 205 7.47 10.65 11.49
CA PRO A 205 7.81 11.08 12.85
C PRO A 205 9.30 11.25 13.08
N ALA A 206 10.13 10.30 12.67
CA ALA A 206 11.56 10.32 12.92
C ALA A 206 12.27 11.60 12.39
N ILE A 207 11.92 12.07 11.17
CA ILE A 207 12.48 13.33 10.64
C ILE A 207 11.89 14.54 11.38
N SER A 208 10.59 14.51 11.72
CA SER A 208 9.94 15.59 12.46
C SER A 208 10.53 15.76 13.86
N GLU A 209 10.76 14.66 14.58
CA GLU A 209 11.39 14.64 15.90
C GLU A 209 12.85 15.10 15.83
N PHE A 210 13.60 14.67 14.82
CA PHE A 210 14.95 15.17 14.57
C PHE A 210 14.96 16.68 14.36
N GLY A 211 14.02 17.19 13.53
CA GLY A 211 13.86 18.60 13.22
C GLY A 211 13.45 19.47 14.42
N ALA A 212 12.83 18.87 15.45
CA ALA A 212 12.49 19.58 16.69
C ALA A 212 13.76 19.96 17.52
N THR A 213 14.86 19.24 17.35
CA THR A 213 16.09 19.41 18.13
C THR A 213 17.30 19.83 17.32
N ARG A 214 17.26 19.69 16.01
CA ARG A 214 18.37 19.96 15.08
C ARG A 214 17.89 20.68 13.82
N ARG A 215 18.66 21.67 13.36
CA ARG A 215 18.44 22.29 12.05
C ARG A 215 19.01 21.39 10.96
N PHE A 216 18.23 21.11 9.94
CA PHE A 216 18.57 20.23 8.84
C PHE A 216 18.07 20.77 7.50
N ARG A 217 18.59 20.21 6.44
CA ARG A 217 18.08 20.39 5.07
C ARG A 217 17.82 19.04 4.43
N LEU A 218 16.92 19.01 3.47
CA LEU A 218 16.75 17.89 2.55
C LEU A 218 17.51 18.18 1.26
N LEU A 219 18.29 17.22 0.78
CA LEU A 219 19.00 17.35 -0.48
C LEU A 219 18.10 17.01 -1.67
N PRO A 220 18.01 17.88 -2.69
CA PRO A 220 17.31 17.57 -3.94
C PRO A 220 18.13 16.62 -4.81
N LEU A 221 17.44 15.94 -5.72
CA LEU A 221 18.05 15.40 -6.94
C LEU A 221 18.04 16.48 -8.02
N THR A 222 19.13 16.57 -8.80
CA THR A 222 19.18 17.45 -9.96
C THR A 222 18.15 17.01 -11.02
N GLU A 223 17.76 17.91 -11.92
CA GLU A 223 16.81 17.57 -12.98
C GLU A 223 17.33 16.41 -13.84
N SER A 224 18.61 16.48 -14.25
CA SER A 224 19.26 15.44 -15.05
C SER A 224 19.30 14.08 -14.33
N ALA A 225 19.54 14.08 -13.01
CA ALA A 225 19.54 12.85 -12.23
C ALA A 225 18.13 12.23 -12.16
N ARG A 226 17.08 13.05 -11.97
CA ARG A 226 15.69 12.58 -11.97
C ARG A 226 15.29 12.03 -13.35
N ASP A 227 15.67 12.71 -14.43
CA ASP A 227 15.42 12.25 -15.81
C ASP A 227 16.09 10.90 -16.07
N ALA A 228 17.35 10.73 -15.67
CA ALA A 228 18.10 9.49 -15.84
C ALA A 228 17.45 8.33 -15.06
N VAL A 229 17.01 8.55 -13.82
CA VAL A 229 16.33 7.52 -13.03
C VAL A 229 15.02 7.08 -13.68
N VAL A 230 14.17 8.03 -14.10
CA VAL A 230 12.87 7.73 -14.71
C VAL A 230 13.01 7.10 -16.10
N ALA A 231 14.03 7.49 -16.87
CA ALA A 231 14.32 6.87 -18.16
C ALA A 231 14.80 5.42 -18.02
N THR A 232 15.60 5.14 -16.98
CA THR A 232 16.13 3.79 -16.72
C THR A 232 15.08 2.88 -16.08
N TYR A 233 14.29 3.42 -15.17
CA TYR A 233 13.32 2.67 -14.37
C TYR A 233 11.92 3.30 -14.46
N PRO A 234 11.04 2.83 -15.35
CA PRO A 234 9.72 3.43 -15.60
C PRO A 234 8.75 3.46 -14.40
N TYR A 235 9.06 2.74 -13.34
CA TYR A 235 8.26 2.74 -12.09
C TYR A 235 8.60 3.89 -11.15
N TYR A 236 9.64 4.70 -11.41
CA TYR A 236 9.87 5.95 -10.69
C TYR A 236 9.08 7.09 -11.31
N LEU A 237 8.70 8.02 -10.43
CA LEU A 237 8.05 9.27 -10.77
C LEU A 237 8.94 10.44 -10.35
N LYS A 238 9.03 11.47 -11.17
CA LYS A 238 9.53 12.77 -10.70
C LYS A 238 8.50 13.35 -9.75
N THR A 239 8.92 13.69 -8.54
CA THR A 239 8.06 14.21 -7.47
C THR A 239 8.81 15.21 -6.62
N THR A 240 8.15 15.75 -5.61
CA THR A 240 8.76 16.65 -4.61
C THR A 240 8.42 16.17 -3.19
N ILE A 241 9.30 16.47 -2.22
CA ILE A 241 8.88 16.54 -0.83
C ILE A 241 8.29 17.94 -0.66
N PRO A 242 7.00 18.09 -0.30
CA PRO A 242 6.34 19.38 -0.31
C PRO A 242 6.94 20.37 0.71
N ALA A 243 6.91 21.63 0.39
CA ALA A 243 7.12 22.69 1.37
C ALA A 243 6.18 22.49 2.57
N GLY A 244 6.71 22.68 3.78
CA GLY A 244 5.93 22.46 5.00
C GLY A 244 5.79 21.00 5.44
N ALA A 245 6.29 20.02 4.68
CA ALA A 245 6.29 18.61 5.11
C ALA A 245 7.01 18.41 6.44
N TYR A 246 8.04 19.20 6.68
CA TYR A 246 8.79 19.23 7.94
C TYR A 246 9.10 20.68 8.34
N THR A 247 9.23 20.94 9.64
CA THR A 247 9.65 22.25 10.15
C THR A 247 11.00 22.64 9.55
N GLY A 248 11.09 23.83 8.93
CA GLY A 248 12.30 24.32 8.27
C GLY A 248 12.41 23.97 6.77
N VAL A 249 11.57 23.09 6.24
CA VAL A 249 11.46 22.83 4.79
C VAL A 249 10.48 23.84 4.19
N THR A 250 10.98 24.95 3.67
CA THR A 250 10.18 26.11 3.21
C THR A 250 9.89 26.10 1.71
N ALA A 251 10.53 25.21 0.95
CA ALA A 251 10.34 25.04 -0.49
C ALA A 251 10.20 23.57 -0.84
N ASP A 252 9.57 23.29 -1.97
CA ASP A 252 9.50 21.95 -2.53
C ASP A 252 10.90 21.41 -2.83
N VAL A 253 11.19 20.18 -2.39
CA VAL A 253 12.47 19.51 -2.62
C VAL A 253 12.31 18.49 -3.76
N PRO A 254 12.87 18.76 -4.95
CA PRO A 254 12.77 17.85 -6.11
C PRO A 254 13.47 16.52 -5.86
N VAL A 255 12.74 15.42 -5.98
CA VAL A 255 13.22 14.04 -5.78
C VAL A 255 12.56 13.07 -6.77
N VAL A 256 12.85 11.81 -6.65
CA VAL A 256 12.09 10.72 -7.27
C VAL A 256 11.43 9.86 -6.20
N GLY A 257 10.38 9.16 -6.61
CA GLY A 257 9.65 8.26 -5.74
C GLY A 257 8.95 7.15 -6.52
N THR A 258 8.41 6.18 -5.79
CA THR A 258 7.57 5.11 -6.35
C THR A 258 6.17 5.19 -5.76
N SER A 259 5.19 4.93 -6.61
CA SER A 259 3.79 4.86 -6.20
C SER A 259 3.55 3.62 -5.33
N ASN A 260 2.76 3.80 -4.29
CA ASN A 260 2.13 2.74 -3.53
C ASN A 260 0.65 2.66 -3.90
N GLY A 261 0.09 1.48 -3.78
CA GLY A 261 -1.30 1.25 -4.15
C GLY A 261 -1.91 0.04 -3.46
N LEU A 262 -3.08 -0.33 -3.93
CA LEU A 262 -3.80 -1.53 -3.50
C LEU A 262 -4.00 -2.43 -4.70
N MET A 263 -3.55 -3.67 -4.59
CA MET A 263 -3.79 -4.73 -5.57
C MET A 263 -4.91 -5.66 -5.10
N VAL A 264 -5.46 -6.39 -6.06
CA VAL A 264 -6.57 -7.33 -5.89
C VAL A 264 -6.33 -8.53 -6.78
N THR A 265 -6.86 -9.72 -6.41
CA THR A 265 -6.84 -10.86 -7.33
C THR A 265 -7.88 -10.70 -8.44
N ALA A 266 -7.54 -11.11 -9.65
CA ALA A 266 -8.46 -11.13 -10.80
C ALA A 266 -9.68 -12.04 -10.58
N ASP A 267 -9.60 -12.98 -9.63
CA ASP A 267 -10.64 -13.98 -9.38
C ASP A 267 -11.85 -13.42 -8.60
N LEU A 268 -11.74 -12.20 -8.06
CA LEU A 268 -12.89 -11.54 -7.45
C LEU A 268 -13.92 -11.12 -8.52
N PRO A 269 -15.22 -11.27 -8.25
CA PRO A 269 -16.25 -10.79 -9.17
C PRO A 269 -16.15 -9.29 -9.44
N ALA A 270 -16.30 -8.89 -10.70
CA ALA A 270 -16.22 -7.48 -11.11
C ALA A 270 -17.20 -6.58 -10.34
N ASP A 271 -18.42 -7.06 -10.06
CA ASP A 271 -19.41 -6.31 -9.28
C ASP A 271 -18.94 -6.05 -7.85
N LEU A 272 -18.30 -7.03 -7.23
CA LEU A 272 -17.77 -6.87 -5.87
C LEU A 272 -16.62 -5.86 -5.84
N VAL A 273 -15.66 -5.97 -6.77
CA VAL A 273 -14.55 -5.02 -6.86
C VAL A 273 -15.05 -3.61 -7.20
N TYR A 274 -16.06 -3.48 -8.05
CA TYR A 274 -16.74 -2.20 -8.30
C TYR A 274 -17.32 -1.62 -6.99
N GLN A 275 -18.05 -2.42 -6.20
CA GLN A 275 -18.63 -1.97 -4.93
C GLN A 275 -17.55 -1.57 -3.92
N ILE A 276 -16.47 -2.34 -3.80
CA ILE A 276 -15.33 -2.01 -2.93
C ILE A 276 -14.69 -0.68 -3.36
N THR A 277 -14.45 -0.51 -4.66
CA THR A 277 -13.87 0.72 -5.20
C THR A 277 -14.80 1.91 -4.92
N LYS A 278 -16.10 1.75 -5.22
CA LYS A 278 -17.12 2.78 -4.96
C LYS A 278 -17.18 3.15 -3.48
N ALA A 279 -17.24 2.17 -2.58
CA ALA A 279 -17.28 2.39 -1.13
C ALA A 279 -16.06 3.19 -0.64
N THR A 280 -14.86 2.88 -1.16
CA THR A 280 -13.63 3.60 -0.83
C THR A 280 -13.73 5.08 -1.19
N PHE A 281 -14.23 5.39 -2.40
CA PHE A 281 -14.32 6.78 -2.87
C PHE A 281 -15.57 7.53 -2.38
N ASP A 282 -16.67 6.86 -2.10
CA ASP A 282 -17.82 7.47 -1.44
C ASP A 282 -17.48 7.93 0.00
N GLN A 283 -16.52 7.25 0.65
CA GLN A 283 -16.00 7.59 1.98
C GLN A 283 -14.55 8.11 1.92
N LEU A 284 -14.18 8.80 0.83
CA LEU A 284 -12.80 9.25 0.59
C LEU A 284 -12.24 10.10 1.72
N GLU A 285 -13.04 11.00 2.32
CA GLU A 285 -12.60 11.83 3.44
C GLU A 285 -12.20 10.99 4.66
N ARG A 286 -12.99 9.97 4.98
CA ARG A 286 -12.69 9.04 6.06
C ARG A 286 -11.44 8.21 5.74
N PHE A 287 -11.31 7.76 4.49
CA PHE A 287 -10.19 6.97 4.03
C PHE A 287 -8.89 7.75 4.11
N ARG A 288 -8.82 8.93 3.48
CA ARG A 288 -7.61 9.77 3.47
C ARG A 288 -7.28 10.41 4.82
N GLY A 289 -8.28 10.61 5.68
CA GLY A 289 -8.09 11.06 7.06
C GLY A 289 -7.51 10.01 8.00
N SER A 290 -7.43 8.73 7.57
CA SER A 290 -6.91 7.65 8.42
C SER A 290 -5.41 7.74 8.68
N TYR A 291 -4.64 8.34 7.75
CA TYR A 291 -3.20 8.49 7.91
C TYR A 291 -2.65 9.69 7.11
N PRO A 292 -1.71 10.46 7.68
CA PRO A 292 -1.21 11.69 7.03
C PRO A 292 -0.62 11.50 5.63
N THR A 293 0.02 10.35 5.35
CA THR A 293 0.69 10.12 4.06
C THR A 293 -0.28 10.02 2.89
N ILE A 294 -1.54 9.69 3.15
CA ILE A 294 -2.60 9.60 2.13
C ILE A 294 -3.57 10.78 2.14
N ALA A 295 -3.31 11.82 2.93
CA ALA A 295 -4.18 13.00 3.02
C ALA A 295 -4.42 13.69 1.66
N GLY A 296 -3.45 13.61 0.74
CA GLY A 296 -3.55 14.13 -0.63
C GLY A 296 -4.10 13.16 -1.67
N PHE A 297 -4.53 11.96 -1.27
CA PHE A 297 -5.07 10.98 -2.21
C PHE A 297 -6.43 11.41 -2.76
N THR A 298 -6.59 11.32 -4.08
CA THR A 298 -7.83 11.73 -4.77
C THR A 298 -8.28 10.68 -5.78
N LEU A 299 -9.51 10.80 -6.25
CA LEU A 299 -10.07 9.95 -7.28
C LEU A 299 -9.31 10.08 -8.62
N GLU A 300 -8.85 11.28 -8.96
CA GLU A 300 -8.18 11.58 -10.24
C GLU A 300 -6.81 10.93 -10.36
N VAL A 301 -6.13 10.67 -9.25
CA VAL A 301 -4.79 10.05 -9.26
C VAL A 301 -4.86 8.53 -9.19
N ALA A 302 -5.92 7.98 -8.62
CA ALA A 302 -6.05 6.55 -8.34
C ALA A 302 -5.93 5.62 -9.57
N PRO A 303 -6.49 5.95 -10.75
CA PRO A 303 -6.38 5.10 -11.94
C PRO A 303 -5.10 5.33 -12.75
N LYS A 304 -4.19 6.20 -12.30
CA LYS A 304 -2.98 6.58 -13.06
C LYS A 304 -1.75 5.85 -12.56
N GLY A 305 -0.79 5.56 -13.45
CA GLY A 305 0.52 5.01 -13.07
C GLY A 305 0.51 3.58 -12.55
N GLY A 306 -0.56 2.82 -12.73
CA GLY A 306 -0.56 1.38 -12.49
C GLY A 306 0.35 0.66 -13.49
N LEU A 307 1.31 -0.14 -12.96
CA LEU A 307 2.29 -0.85 -13.78
C LEU A 307 1.83 -2.26 -14.19
N ILE A 308 0.75 -2.74 -13.61
CA ILE A 308 0.06 -3.98 -13.98
C ILE A 308 -1.40 -3.66 -14.32
N PRO A 309 -2.13 -4.55 -15.03
CA PRO A 309 -3.52 -4.28 -15.38
C PRO A 309 -4.40 -3.98 -14.17
N TYR A 310 -5.34 -3.06 -14.33
CA TYR A 310 -6.38 -2.84 -13.33
C TYR A 310 -7.47 -3.90 -13.41
N HIS A 311 -8.15 -4.12 -12.29
CA HIS A 311 -9.31 -5.00 -12.23
C HIS A 311 -10.50 -4.37 -12.96
N GLU A 312 -11.27 -5.18 -13.72
CA GLU A 312 -12.38 -4.68 -14.53
C GLU A 312 -13.46 -3.94 -13.73
N GLY A 313 -13.73 -4.38 -12.48
CA GLY A 313 -14.64 -3.69 -11.57
C GLY A 313 -14.17 -2.29 -11.20
N ALA A 314 -12.86 -2.11 -10.96
CA ALA A 314 -12.26 -0.80 -10.68
C ALA A 314 -12.29 0.09 -11.94
N ILE A 315 -11.93 -0.47 -13.11
CA ILE A 315 -12.01 0.25 -14.39
C ILE A 315 -13.41 0.75 -14.66
N ARG A 316 -14.44 -0.08 -14.44
CA ARG A 316 -15.84 0.30 -14.59
C ARG A 316 -16.20 1.51 -13.74
N TYR A 317 -15.82 1.52 -12.46
CA TYR A 317 -16.05 2.65 -11.58
C TYR A 317 -15.32 3.91 -12.05
N TYR A 318 -14.05 3.82 -12.42
CA TYR A 318 -13.27 4.97 -12.89
C TYR A 318 -13.81 5.56 -14.20
N ARG A 319 -14.32 4.71 -15.11
CA ARG A 319 -14.98 5.16 -16.34
C ARG A 319 -16.29 5.89 -16.05
N GLU A 320 -17.11 5.35 -15.16
CA GLU A 320 -18.35 6.00 -14.72
C GLU A 320 -18.10 7.38 -14.13
N ARG A 321 -16.98 7.53 -13.42
CA ARG A 321 -16.56 8.81 -12.82
C ARG A 321 -15.81 9.73 -13.78
N GLY A 322 -15.56 9.32 -15.00
CA GLY A 322 -14.87 10.12 -16.01
C GLY A 322 -13.38 10.35 -15.76
N VAL A 323 -12.74 9.53 -14.89
CA VAL A 323 -11.32 9.68 -14.52
C VAL A 323 -10.41 8.58 -15.08
N TRP A 324 -10.98 7.57 -15.79
CA TRP A 324 -10.17 6.53 -16.43
C TRP A 324 -9.35 7.14 -17.58
N PRO A 325 -8.02 6.90 -17.63
CA PRO A 325 -7.19 7.43 -18.70
C PRO A 325 -7.63 6.90 -20.07
N GLU A 326 -7.70 7.77 -21.07
CA GLU A 326 -7.95 7.36 -22.46
C GLU A 326 -6.82 6.44 -22.97
N PRO A 327 -7.12 5.49 -23.88
CA PRO A 327 -6.12 4.64 -24.49
C PRO A 327 -5.04 5.48 -25.19
N GLY A 328 -3.79 5.36 -24.74
CA GLY A 328 -2.65 6.14 -25.23
C GLY A 328 -2.22 7.31 -24.35
N ALA A 329 -3.01 7.73 -23.36
CA ALA A 329 -2.58 8.62 -22.31
C ALA A 329 -1.77 7.83 -21.27
N VAL A 330 -0.55 7.41 -21.63
CA VAL A 330 0.45 7.01 -20.64
C VAL A 330 0.86 8.31 -19.94
N THR A 331 0.18 8.65 -18.86
CA THR A 331 0.60 9.73 -17.97
C THR A 331 1.89 9.27 -17.29
N ARG A 332 3.02 9.65 -17.92
CA ARG A 332 4.33 9.60 -17.27
C ARG A 332 4.39 10.62 -16.14
#